data_04811e34304ab3a8fd6f3ff0c7b1233d
#
_entry.id   04811e34304ab3a8fd6f3ff0c7b1233d
#
_cell.length_a   1.000
_cell.length_b   1.000
_cell.length_c   1.000
_cell.angle_alpha   90.00
_cell.angle_beta   90.00
_cell.angle_gamma   90.00
#
_symmetry.space_group_name_H-M   'P 1'
#
loop_
_entity.id
_entity.type
_entity.pdbx_description
1 polymer ?
#
loop_
_entity_poly.entity_id
_entity_poly.type
_entity_poly.pdbx_seq_one_letter_code
_entity_poly.pdbx_strand_id
1 'polypeptide(L)'
;MRFPYYQVSADEFEPIVTLKVLGKEGWVELEAYIDSGASFSIFHKDRAEILGINYETGQELFVTVGDGGLLKVYLHKLKVELENEKFTASIGFSDQLGVGFNLLGRKSFFEHFKICFDDKDKLVELHRQSIYR
;
A
#
# COMPACT_ATOMS: atom_id res chain seq x y z
N MET A 1 15.63 -2.83 5.67
CA MET A 1 15.41 -2.75 4.21
C MET A 1 15.51 -1.31 3.75
N ARG A 2 16.17 -1.08 2.65
CA ARG A 2 16.33 0.25 2.07
C ARG A 2 15.83 0.24 0.65
N PHE A 3 15.00 1.23 0.30
CA PHE A 3 14.46 1.37 -1.04
C PHE A 3 14.75 2.77 -1.54
N PRO A 4 15.47 2.91 -2.67
CA PRO A 4 15.60 4.22 -3.31
C PRO A 4 14.22 4.75 -3.69
N TYR A 5 14.04 6.07 -3.59
CA TYR A 5 12.82 6.68 -4.10
C TYR A 5 12.72 6.41 -5.60
N TYR A 6 11.49 6.19 -6.04
CA TYR A 6 11.19 6.01 -7.45
C TYR A 6 11.14 7.36 -8.14
N GLN A 7 11.82 7.49 -9.27
CA GLN A 7 11.79 8.72 -10.06
C GLN A 7 10.56 8.73 -10.94
N VAL A 8 9.58 9.59 -10.61
CA VAL A 8 8.33 9.68 -11.35
C VAL A 8 8.39 10.71 -12.49
N SER A 9 9.31 11.67 -12.39
CA SER A 9 9.58 12.65 -13.44
C SER A 9 11.02 13.16 -13.28
N ALA A 10 11.45 14.08 -14.14
CA ALA A 10 12.81 14.60 -14.12
C ALA A 10 13.20 15.17 -12.75
N ASP A 11 12.26 15.82 -12.07
CA ASP A 11 12.52 16.53 -10.81
C ASP A 11 11.80 15.91 -9.61
N GLU A 12 11.04 14.84 -9.81
CA GLU A 12 10.19 14.30 -8.77
C GLU A 12 10.57 12.87 -8.41
N PHE A 13 10.88 12.65 -7.12
CA PHE A 13 11.22 11.35 -6.55
C PHE A 13 10.26 11.05 -5.41
N GLU A 14 9.70 9.85 -5.37
CA GLU A 14 8.67 9.48 -4.41
C GLU A 14 8.96 8.13 -3.74
N PRO A 15 8.53 7.94 -2.48
CA PRO A 15 8.74 6.68 -1.76
C PRO A 15 7.76 5.59 -2.23
N ILE A 16 7.93 5.16 -3.46
CA ILE A 16 7.16 4.08 -4.07
C ILE A 16 7.99 2.82 -4.00
N VAL A 17 7.40 1.76 -3.48
CA VAL A 17 8.06 0.45 -3.34
C VAL A 17 7.32 -0.60 -4.14
N THR A 18 8.04 -1.63 -4.56
CA THR A 18 7.46 -2.82 -5.18
C THR A 18 7.26 -3.87 -4.09
N LEU A 19 6.05 -4.38 -3.98
CA LEU A 19 5.71 -5.45 -3.06
C LEU A 19 5.03 -6.57 -3.84
N LYS A 20 4.97 -7.76 -3.24
CA LYS A 20 4.23 -8.88 -3.81
C LYS A 20 2.98 -9.11 -2.99
N VAL A 21 1.87 -9.34 -3.68
CA VAL A 21 0.58 -9.66 -3.05
C VAL A 21 0.14 -11.01 -3.58
N LEU A 22 -0.31 -11.88 -2.69
CA LEU A 22 -0.76 -13.22 -3.08
C LEU A 22 -2.17 -13.14 -3.64
N GLY A 23 -2.29 -13.42 -4.93
CA GLY A 23 -3.55 -13.54 -5.62
C GLY A 23 -3.96 -15.02 -5.76
N LYS A 24 -5.05 -15.24 -6.48
CA LYS A 24 -5.57 -16.61 -6.69
C LYS A 24 -4.61 -17.50 -7.48
N GLU A 25 -3.82 -16.92 -8.39
CA GLU A 25 -2.92 -17.67 -9.27
C GLU A 25 -1.46 -17.49 -8.88
N GLY A 26 -1.18 -16.94 -7.71
CA GLY A 26 0.17 -16.77 -7.21
C GLY A 26 0.49 -15.34 -6.83
N TRP A 27 1.78 -15.10 -6.58
CA TRP A 27 2.28 -13.80 -6.17
C TRP A 27 2.32 -12.83 -7.35
N VAL A 28 1.83 -11.63 -7.13
CA VAL A 28 1.80 -10.56 -8.14
C VAL A 28 2.59 -9.37 -7.61
N GLU A 29 3.50 -8.84 -8.44
CA GLU A 29 4.23 -7.62 -8.09
C GLU A 29 3.36 -6.39 -8.34
N LEU A 30 3.26 -5.54 -7.34
CA LEU A 30 2.51 -4.29 -7.41
C LEU A 30 3.34 -3.17 -6.80
N GLU A 31 3.17 -1.97 -7.31
CA GLU A 31 3.83 -0.80 -6.78
C GLU A 31 2.86 0.02 -5.94
N ALA A 32 3.38 0.63 -4.87
CA ALA A 32 2.57 1.47 -4.01
C ALA A 32 3.42 2.55 -3.33
N TYR A 33 2.80 3.69 -3.14
CA TYR A 33 3.36 4.85 -2.46
C TYR A 33 3.21 4.67 -0.95
N ILE A 34 4.29 4.84 -0.20
CA ILE A 34 4.24 4.78 1.26
C ILE A 34 3.75 6.14 1.76
N ASP A 35 2.51 6.19 2.24
CA ASP A 35 1.82 7.44 2.56
C ASP A 35 1.45 7.51 4.03
N SER A 36 2.21 8.30 4.79
CA SER A 36 1.95 8.49 6.22
C SER A 36 0.65 9.25 6.49
N GLY A 37 0.13 9.94 5.49
CA GLY A 37 -1.16 10.64 5.57
C GLY A 37 -2.36 9.75 5.33
N ALA A 38 -2.16 8.54 4.83
CA ALA A 38 -3.26 7.60 4.58
C ALA A 38 -3.50 6.73 5.81
N SER A 39 -4.75 6.66 6.27
CA SER A 39 -5.11 5.79 7.40
C SER A 39 -5.13 4.32 6.98
N PHE A 40 -5.53 4.06 5.75
CA PHE A 40 -5.66 2.71 5.20
C PHE A 40 -4.79 2.57 3.95
N SER A 41 -4.36 1.34 3.66
CA SER A 41 -3.81 1.01 2.35
C SER A 41 -4.94 0.91 1.36
N ILE A 42 -4.83 1.64 0.25
CA ILE A 42 -5.89 1.71 -0.77
C ILE A 42 -5.26 1.47 -2.13
N PHE A 43 -5.77 0.47 -2.83
CA PHE A 43 -5.32 0.11 -4.17
C PHE A 43 -6.43 0.36 -5.18
N HIS A 44 -6.08 0.65 -6.40
CA HIS A 44 -7.03 0.75 -7.50
C HIS A 44 -7.73 -0.59 -7.73
N LYS A 45 -9.00 -0.56 -8.07
CA LYS A 45 -9.81 -1.78 -8.26
C LYS A 45 -9.23 -2.73 -9.31
N ASP A 46 -8.57 -2.19 -10.33
CA ASP A 46 -7.99 -3.01 -11.39
C ASP A 46 -6.88 -3.94 -10.88
N ARG A 47 -6.26 -3.61 -9.75
CA ARG A 47 -5.29 -4.47 -9.11
C ARG A 47 -5.96 -5.70 -8.50
N ALA A 48 -7.19 -5.56 -8.01
CA ALA A 48 -7.97 -6.71 -7.56
C ALA A 48 -8.26 -7.66 -8.72
N GLU A 49 -8.54 -7.15 -9.88
CA GLU A 49 -8.76 -7.97 -11.09
C GLU A 49 -7.52 -8.78 -11.43
N ILE A 50 -6.34 -8.15 -11.39
CA ILE A 50 -5.06 -8.84 -11.63
C ILE A 50 -4.84 -9.95 -10.58
N LEU A 51 -5.26 -9.71 -9.34
CA LEU A 51 -5.15 -10.69 -8.26
C LEU A 51 -6.21 -11.80 -8.35
N GLY A 52 -7.17 -11.67 -9.23
CA GLY A 52 -8.28 -12.63 -9.35
C GLY A 52 -9.32 -12.49 -8.24
N ILE A 53 -9.43 -11.31 -7.64
CA ILE A 53 -10.34 -11.05 -6.52
C ILE A 53 -11.50 -10.21 -7.01
N ASN A 54 -12.74 -10.62 -6.63
CA ASN A 54 -13.88 -9.72 -6.76
C ASN A 54 -13.81 -8.74 -5.59
N TYR A 55 -13.37 -7.50 -5.87
CA TYR A 55 -13.09 -6.55 -4.80
C TYR A 55 -14.33 -6.16 -3.99
N GLU A 56 -15.51 -6.20 -4.59
CA GLU A 56 -16.76 -5.85 -3.94
C GLU A 56 -17.21 -6.85 -2.88
N THR A 57 -16.58 -8.02 -2.80
CA THR A 57 -16.88 -9.03 -1.75
C THR A 57 -16.22 -8.70 -0.41
N GLY A 58 -15.33 -7.72 -0.37
CA GLY A 58 -14.67 -7.30 0.88
C GLY A 58 -15.60 -6.48 1.78
N GLN A 59 -15.08 -6.15 2.94
CA GLN A 59 -15.80 -5.31 3.90
C GLN A 59 -15.88 -3.88 3.36
N GLU A 60 -17.08 -3.39 3.12
CA GLU A 60 -17.30 -2.02 2.68
C GLU A 60 -17.10 -1.04 3.83
N LEU A 61 -16.33 0.01 3.55
CA LEU A 61 -16.25 1.13 4.48
C LEU A 61 -15.91 2.43 3.74
N PHE A 62 -16.14 3.55 4.41
CA PHE A 62 -15.85 4.88 3.87
C PHE A 62 -14.66 5.47 4.62
N VAL A 63 -13.69 6.00 3.89
CA VAL A 63 -12.53 6.66 4.48
C VAL A 63 -12.50 8.12 4.07
N THR A 64 -12.04 8.98 4.96
CA THR A 64 -11.88 10.40 4.66
C THR A 64 -10.57 10.60 3.90
N VAL A 65 -10.64 11.32 2.79
CA VAL A 65 -9.46 11.67 2.00
C VAL A 65 -9.08 13.15 2.24
N GLY A 66 -7.95 13.57 1.67
CA GLY A 66 -7.31 14.85 2.01
C GLY A 66 -8.15 16.10 1.84
N ASP A 67 -9.15 16.09 0.94
CA ASP A 67 -10.04 17.24 0.73
C ASP A 67 -11.29 17.22 1.62
N GLY A 68 -11.39 16.24 2.53
CA GLY A 68 -12.55 16.06 3.40
C GLY A 68 -13.64 15.21 2.78
N GLY A 69 -13.49 14.78 1.53
CA GLY A 69 -14.44 13.89 0.88
C GLY A 69 -14.37 12.47 1.42
N LEU A 70 -15.38 11.68 1.11
CA LEU A 70 -15.44 10.26 1.49
C LEU A 70 -15.13 9.39 0.28
N LEU A 71 -14.31 8.37 0.50
CA LEU A 71 -13.96 7.38 -0.49
C LEU A 71 -14.48 6.03 -0.03
N LYS A 72 -15.26 5.36 -0.89
CA LYS A 72 -15.72 4.01 -0.61
C LYS A 72 -14.60 3.03 -0.94
N VAL A 73 -14.28 2.14 0.01
CA VAL A 73 -13.31 1.08 -0.18
C VAL A 73 -13.87 -0.25 0.29
N TYR A 74 -13.34 -1.33 -0.28
CA TYR A 74 -13.67 -2.70 0.12
C TYR A 74 -12.39 -3.35 0.63
N LEU A 75 -12.37 -3.67 1.94
CA LEU A 75 -11.18 -4.24 2.58
C LEU A 75 -11.09 -5.74 2.38
N HIS A 76 -9.90 -6.19 2.03
CA HIS A 76 -9.54 -7.60 1.94
C HIS A 76 -8.27 -7.85 2.74
N LYS A 77 -8.22 -8.97 3.44
CA LYS A 77 -6.99 -9.44 4.11
C LYS A 77 -6.19 -10.26 3.12
N LEU A 78 -5.00 -9.80 2.80
CA LEU A 78 -4.16 -10.39 1.78
C LEU A 78 -2.77 -10.66 2.33
N LYS A 79 -2.13 -11.73 1.84
CA LYS A 79 -0.74 -11.99 2.17
C LYS A 79 0.14 -11.11 1.30
N VAL A 80 1.11 -10.47 1.95
CA VAL A 80 2.02 -9.52 1.32
C VAL A 80 3.45 -9.93 1.61
N GLU A 81 4.33 -9.76 0.63
CA GLU A 81 5.76 -9.95 0.78
C GLU A 81 6.49 -8.71 0.34
N LEU A 82 7.33 -8.19 1.22
CA LEU A 82 8.20 -7.06 0.93
C LEU A 82 9.63 -7.52 1.20
N GLU A 83 10.42 -7.72 0.14
CA GLU A 83 11.69 -8.42 0.19
C GLU A 83 11.52 -9.80 0.84
N ASN A 84 12.12 -10.03 2.01
CA ASN A 84 12.03 -11.32 2.71
C ASN A 84 10.98 -11.33 3.82
N GLU A 85 10.24 -10.23 3.98
CA GLU A 85 9.26 -10.11 5.04
C GLU A 85 7.86 -10.42 4.52
N LYS A 86 7.21 -11.41 5.12
CA LYS A 86 5.84 -11.80 4.79
C LYS A 86 4.91 -11.47 5.95
N PHE A 87 3.76 -10.90 5.62
CA PHE A 87 2.76 -10.55 6.61
C PHE A 87 1.38 -10.48 5.96
N THR A 88 0.34 -10.43 6.78
CA THR A 88 -1.03 -10.22 6.30
C THR A 88 -1.36 -8.74 6.47
N ALA A 89 -1.84 -8.14 5.40
CA ALA A 89 -2.25 -6.75 5.38
C ALA A 89 -3.70 -6.62 4.96
N SER A 90 -4.40 -5.64 5.54
CA SER A 90 -5.73 -5.24 5.07
C SER A 90 -5.54 -4.20 3.99
N ILE A 91 -6.00 -4.51 2.78
CA ILE A 91 -5.90 -3.62 1.62
C ILE A 91 -7.31 -3.30 1.15
N GLY A 92 -7.62 -2.00 1.04
CA GLY A 92 -8.88 -1.53 0.50
C GLY A 92 -8.76 -1.33 -1.00
N PHE A 93 -9.75 -1.78 -1.75
CA PHE A 93 -9.82 -1.52 -3.18
C PHE A 93 -10.90 -0.51 -3.47
N SER A 94 -10.61 0.43 -4.34
CA SER A 94 -11.55 1.49 -4.70
C SER A 94 -11.51 1.76 -6.20
N ASP A 95 -12.67 2.08 -6.77
CA ASP A 95 -12.79 2.58 -8.13
C ASP A 95 -12.70 4.11 -8.20
N GLN A 96 -12.56 4.75 -7.04
CA GLN A 96 -12.62 6.21 -6.92
C GLN A 96 -11.32 6.86 -6.46
N LEU A 97 -10.23 6.07 -6.37
CA LEU A 97 -8.94 6.59 -5.93
C LEU A 97 -8.42 7.62 -6.94
N GLY A 98 -8.27 8.86 -6.50
CA GLY A 98 -7.99 10.00 -7.38
C GLY A 98 -6.51 10.24 -7.70
N VAL A 99 -5.61 9.42 -7.15
CA VAL A 99 -4.17 9.53 -7.42
C VAL A 99 -3.73 8.40 -8.34
N GLY A 100 -2.61 8.61 -9.03
CA GLY A 100 -2.15 7.66 -10.06
C GLY A 100 -1.44 6.41 -9.54
N PHE A 101 -1.34 6.24 -8.24
CA PHE A 101 -0.63 5.11 -7.64
C PHE A 101 -1.41 4.56 -6.45
N ASN A 102 -1.12 3.30 -6.10
CA ASN A 102 -1.68 2.66 -4.92
C ASN A 102 -1.02 3.25 -3.68
N LEU A 103 -1.73 3.22 -2.54
CA LEU A 103 -1.27 3.78 -1.28
C LEU A 103 -1.06 2.70 -0.23
N LEU A 104 0.06 2.77 0.49
CA LEU A 104 0.29 1.99 1.70
C LEU A 104 0.11 2.93 2.88
N GLY A 105 -0.84 2.60 3.74
CA GLY A 105 -1.26 3.46 4.83
C GLY A 105 -0.88 2.93 6.21
N ARG A 106 -1.29 3.68 7.24
CA ARG A 106 -0.88 3.39 8.61
C ARG A 106 -1.44 2.11 9.16
N LYS A 107 -2.74 1.87 8.97
CA LYS A 107 -3.37 0.63 9.46
C LYS A 107 -2.90 -0.54 8.64
N SER A 108 -2.44 -1.57 9.32
CA SER A 108 -2.06 -2.86 8.75
C SER A 108 -0.75 -2.87 7.95
N PHE A 109 -0.19 -1.72 7.54
CA PHE A 109 1.14 -1.68 6.91
C PHE A 109 2.17 -1.06 7.84
N PHE A 110 1.97 0.20 8.26
CA PHE A 110 2.90 0.88 9.17
C PHE A 110 3.01 0.17 10.53
N GLU A 111 2.00 -0.60 10.91
CA GLU A 111 2.05 -1.38 12.13
C GLU A 111 3.12 -2.47 12.10
N HIS A 112 3.54 -2.89 10.92
CA HIS A 112 4.56 -3.92 10.73
C HIS A 112 5.97 -3.36 10.63
N PHE A 113 6.12 -2.06 10.40
CA PHE A 113 7.42 -1.46 10.11
C PHE A 113 7.59 -0.11 10.78
N LYS A 114 8.77 0.12 11.33
CA LYS A 114 9.24 1.48 11.58
C LYS A 114 9.75 2.01 10.27
N ILE A 115 9.28 3.19 9.86
CA ILE A 115 9.57 3.75 8.53
C ILE A 115 10.29 5.08 8.68
N CYS A 116 11.44 5.21 8.02
CA CYS A 116 12.21 6.44 7.98
C CYS A 116 12.28 6.95 6.55
N PHE A 117 11.85 8.17 6.33
CA PHE A 117 11.94 8.85 5.04
C PHE A 117 13.18 9.75 5.04
N ASP A 118 14.04 9.57 4.05
CA ASP A 118 15.23 10.39 3.87
C ASP A 118 15.12 11.13 2.54
N ASP A 119 14.56 12.33 2.60
CA ASP A 119 14.34 13.13 1.39
C ASP A 119 15.64 13.69 0.82
N LYS A 120 16.68 13.79 1.62
CA LYS A 120 17.98 14.27 1.15
C LYS A 120 18.65 13.25 0.26
N ASP A 121 18.74 12.01 0.76
CA ASP A 121 19.40 10.93 0.03
C ASP A 121 18.42 10.11 -0.83
N LYS A 122 17.14 10.51 -0.83
CA LYS A 122 16.09 9.91 -1.66
C LYS A 122 15.98 8.41 -1.44
N LEU A 123 15.83 8.01 -0.18
CA LEU A 123 15.58 6.62 0.16
C LEU A 123 14.62 6.49 1.35
N VAL A 124 13.94 5.37 1.41
CA VAL A 124 13.08 5.02 2.54
C VAL A 124 13.63 3.76 3.18
N GLU A 125 13.71 3.77 4.51
CA GLU A 125 14.16 2.61 5.28
C GLU A 125 12.98 2.03 6.05
N LEU A 126 12.84 0.71 5.98
CA LEU A 126 11.82 -0.03 6.70
C LEU A 126 12.48 -1.04 7.63
N HIS A 127 12.08 -1.00 8.90
CA HIS A 127 12.55 -1.93 9.92
C HIS A 127 11.37 -2.71 10.46
N ARG A 128 11.41 -4.03 10.34
CA ARG A 128 10.35 -4.90 10.80
C ARG A 128 10.13 -4.74 12.29
N GLN A 129 8.88 -4.63 12.71
CA GLN A 129 8.49 -4.57 14.10
C GLN A 129 7.53 -5.70 14.42
N SER A 130 7.66 -6.25 15.63
CA SER A 130 6.65 -7.17 16.15
C SER A 130 5.44 -6.36 16.59
N ILE A 131 4.24 -6.81 16.19
CA ILE A 131 2.98 -6.24 16.67
C ILE A 131 2.58 -6.84 18.02
N TYR A 132 3.30 -7.86 18.48
CA TYR A 132 3.11 -8.47 19.78
C TYR A 132 4.18 -7.99 20.75
N ARG A 133 3.80 -7.74 21.96
CA ARG A 133 4.70 -7.32 23.02
C ARG A 133 4.76 -8.34 24.14
#